data_94bfe0cffeaaa0498838c7464422f795
#
_entry.id   94bfe0cffeaaa0498838c7464422f795
#
_cell.length_a   1.000
_cell.length_b   1.000
_cell.length_c   1.000
_cell.angle_alpha   90.00
_cell.angle_beta   90.00
_cell.angle_gamma   90.00
#
_symmetry.space_group_name_H-M   'P 1'
#
loop_
_entity.id
_entity.type
_entity.pdbx_description
1 polymer ?
#
loop_
_entity_poly.entity_id
_entity_poly.type
_entity_poly.pdbx_seq_one_letter_code
_entity_poly.pdbx_strand_id
1 'polypeptide(L)'
;YNNFRKSKAQRSYEYANKLISLGIMTPSPIGYAQNSSLFRLKRSYYVSKHLDYDFTFREVSSDLSFDDSVNILKAFTRFTYKLHEKGVNFLDHSPGNTLIKKTNNNYDFYLVDLNRMAFIKMTLSSRIKNFSRLSHNKDIVKIMSSEYAKCIGVSSEVVFELMWKQVKIFRKKVNRKRKFKSLFKIS
;
A
#
# COMPACT_ATOMS: atom_id res chain seq x y z
N TYR A 1 -2.22 16.19 25.38
CA TYR A 1 -2.55 15.07 24.46
C TYR A 1 -1.55 14.92 23.30
N ASN A 2 -0.82 15.99 22.90
CA ASN A 2 0.10 15.94 21.74
C ASN A 2 1.50 15.37 22.02
N ASN A 3 1.93 15.27 23.29
CA ASN A 3 3.28 14.80 23.64
C ASN A 3 3.47 13.27 23.54
N PHE A 4 2.39 12.49 23.35
CA PHE A 4 2.45 11.02 23.29
C PHE A 4 2.33 10.44 21.88
N ARG A 5 2.07 11.25 20.87
CA ARG A 5 1.90 10.74 19.50
C ARG A 5 3.16 10.91 18.67
N LYS A 6 3.81 9.80 18.33
CA LYS A 6 4.96 9.78 17.39
C LYS A 6 4.66 10.56 16.11
N SER A 7 5.64 11.36 15.65
CA SER A 7 5.54 12.08 14.38
C SER A 7 5.37 11.14 13.19
N LYS A 8 4.96 11.67 12.05
CA LYS A 8 4.92 10.88 10.80
C LYS A 8 6.32 10.39 10.42
N ALA A 9 7.33 11.24 10.56
CA ALA A 9 8.71 10.91 10.24
C ALA A 9 9.27 9.81 11.16
N GLN A 10 9.06 9.91 12.46
CA GLN A 10 9.45 8.88 13.41
C GLN A 10 8.79 7.53 13.09
N ARG A 11 7.48 7.53 12.82
CA ARG A 11 6.77 6.30 12.42
C ARG A 11 7.32 5.72 11.12
N SER A 12 7.59 6.55 10.10
CA SER A 12 8.19 6.08 8.85
C SER A 12 9.53 5.40 9.08
N TYR A 13 10.38 5.99 9.91
CA TYR A 13 11.69 5.44 10.26
C TYR A 13 11.56 4.10 11.00
N GLU A 14 10.74 4.05 12.05
CA GLU A 14 10.52 2.83 12.83
C GLU A 14 9.90 1.70 11.99
N TYR A 15 8.94 2.04 11.12
CA TYR A 15 8.28 1.08 10.25
C TYR A 15 9.18 0.58 9.13
N ALA A 16 10.06 1.44 8.58
CA ALA A 16 11.08 1.02 7.62
C ALA A 16 12.01 -0.03 8.23
N ASN A 17 12.54 0.23 9.43
CA ASN A 17 13.39 -0.75 10.14
C ASN A 17 12.63 -2.04 10.44
N LYS A 18 11.35 -1.94 10.86
CA LYS A 18 10.51 -3.11 11.10
C LYS A 18 10.25 -3.92 9.83
N LEU A 19 9.98 -3.27 8.69
CA LEU A 19 9.81 -3.96 7.40
C LEU A 19 11.09 -4.70 7.02
N ILE A 20 12.25 -4.06 7.12
CA ILE A 20 13.54 -4.68 6.83
C ILE A 20 13.78 -5.90 7.72
N SER A 21 13.50 -5.81 9.03
CA SER A 21 13.62 -6.96 9.95
C SER A 21 12.69 -8.12 9.61
N LEU A 22 11.59 -7.84 8.89
CA LEU A 22 10.65 -8.83 8.36
C LEU A 22 11.02 -9.31 6.95
N GLY A 23 12.15 -8.85 6.38
CA GLY A 23 12.54 -9.17 5.00
C GLY A 23 11.59 -8.58 3.95
N ILE A 24 10.99 -7.41 4.24
CA ILE A 24 10.19 -6.63 3.31
C ILE A 24 11.01 -5.43 2.84
N MET A 25 11.09 -5.26 1.53
CA MET A 25 11.91 -4.21 0.93
C MET A 25 11.26 -2.82 1.04
N THR A 26 12.09 -1.85 1.39
CA THR A 26 11.81 -0.42 1.41
C THR A 26 13.14 0.32 1.25
N PRO A 27 13.17 1.57 0.76
CA PRO A 27 14.40 2.36 0.75
C PRO A 27 15.04 2.40 2.12
N SER A 28 16.36 2.15 2.21
CA SER A 28 17.08 2.04 3.48
C SER A 28 16.91 3.31 4.31
N PRO A 29 16.39 3.23 5.54
CA PRO A 29 16.21 4.38 6.41
C PRO A 29 17.56 4.92 6.87
N ILE A 30 17.76 6.25 6.80
CA ILE A 30 18.95 6.94 7.32
C ILE A 30 18.61 7.51 8.71
N GLY A 31 17.48 8.20 8.83
CA GLY A 31 17.10 8.83 10.08
C GLY A 31 15.80 9.63 9.97
N TYR A 32 15.46 10.28 11.06
CA TYR A 32 14.38 11.26 11.06
C TYR A 32 14.77 12.47 11.95
N ALA A 33 14.22 13.63 11.61
CA ALA A 33 14.32 14.83 12.41
C ALA A 33 12.95 15.40 12.68
N GLN A 34 12.75 15.95 13.87
CA GLN A 34 11.51 16.61 14.25
C GLN A 34 11.76 17.85 15.09
N ASN A 35 11.03 18.90 14.81
CA ASN A 35 11.00 20.09 15.62
C ASN A 35 9.69 20.10 16.43
N SER A 36 9.81 20.06 17.73
CA SER A 36 8.68 20.13 18.67
C SER A 36 8.83 21.34 19.56
N SER A 37 7.76 22.07 19.80
CA SER A 37 7.66 22.99 20.94
C SER A 37 6.86 22.30 22.05
N LEU A 38 6.87 22.84 23.28
CA LEU A 38 6.25 22.23 24.46
C LEU A 38 4.83 21.69 24.23
N PHE A 39 4.08 22.23 23.25
CA PHE A 39 2.69 21.88 23.01
C PHE A 39 2.36 21.50 21.56
N ARG A 40 3.32 21.55 20.61
CA ARG A 40 3.03 21.32 19.19
C ARG A 40 4.20 20.76 18.40
N LEU A 41 3.95 19.68 17.67
CA LEU A 41 4.84 19.14 16.65
C LEU A 41 4.75 20.05 15.41
N LYS A 42 5.83 20.80 15.09
CA LYS A 42 5.83 21.78 13.97
C LYS A 42 6.17 21.13 12.64
N ARG A 43 7.33 20.52 12.52
CA ARG A 43 7.83 19.89 11.28
C ARG A 43 8.51 18.57 11.61
N SER A 44 8.41 17.60 10.73
CA SER A 44 9.14 16.34 10.87
C SER A 44 9.58 15.85 9.50
N TYR A 45 10.81 15.35 9.40
CA TYR A 45 11.46 14.90 8.19
C TYR A 45 11.91 13.46 8.39
N TYR A 46 11.63 12.60 7.41
CA TYR A 46 12.16 11.26 7.32
C TYR A 46 13.14 11.23 6.15
N VAL A 47 14.30 10.63 6.34
CA VAL A 47 15.36 10.52 5.35
C VAL A 47 15.66 9.05 5.11
N SER A 48 15.68 8.65 3.84
CA SER A 48 16.09 7.33 3.38
C SER A 48 17.09 7.46 2.25
N LYS A 49 17.83 6.39 1.96
CA LYS A 49 18.66 6.32 0.75
C LYS A 49 17.77 6.46 -0.48
N HIS A 50 18.26 7.15 -1.49
CA HIS A 50 17.61 7.15 -2.79
C HIS A 50 17.59 5.71 -3.35
N LEU A 51 16.49 5.36 -4.00
CA LEU A 51 16.32 4.08 -4.67
C LEU A 51 16.04 4.34 -6.16
N ASP A 52 16.89 3.87 -7.02
CA ASP A 52 16.60 3.80 -8.45
C ASP A 52 15.60 2.70 -8.70
N TYR A 53 14.46 3.07 -9.29
CA TYR A 53 13.35 2.17 -9.62
C TYR A 53 12.91 2.42 -11.07
N ASP A 54 12.29 1.43 -11.69
CA ASP A 54 11.89 1.54 -13.09
C ASP A 54 10.51 2.21 -13.24
N PHE A 55 9.56 1.87 -12.37
CA PHE A 55 8.19 2.44 -12.36
C PHE A 55 7.52 2.20 -11.01
N THR A 56 6.33 2.78 -10.83
CA THR A 56 5.49 2.52 -9.64
C THR A 56 4.36 1.55 -9.99
N PHE A 57 3.72 0.95 -8.99
CA PHE A 57 2.56 0.09 -9.25
C PHE A 57 1.38 0.86 -9.88
N ARG A 58 1.44 2.20 -9.90
CA ARG A 58 0.38 3.03 -10.50
C ARG A 58 0.25 2.80 -12.01
N GLU A 59 1.36 2.67 -12.70
CA GLU A 59 1.41 2.45 -14.15
C GLU A 59 0.73 1.13 -14.51
N VAL A 60 0.95 0.10 -13.72
CA VAL A 60 0.40 -1.24 -13.94
C VAL A 60 -1.05 -1.37 -13.47
N SER A 61 -1.45 -0.63 -12.44
CA SER A 61 -2.77 -0.76 -11.80
C SER A 61 -3.90 -0.03 -12.53
N SER A 62 -3.59 0.74 -13.56
CA SER A 62 -4.56 1.56 -14.31
C SER A 62 -5.08 0.85 -15.53
N ASP A 63 -4.20 0.15 -16.24
CA ASP A 63 -4.45 -0.39 -17.56
C ASP A 63 -3.64 -1.69 -17.77
N LEU A 64 -4.18 -2.64 -18.53
CA LEU A 64 -3.51 -3.88 -18.91
C LEU A 64 -2.60 -3.73 -20.15
N SER A 65 -2.60 -2.57 -20.79
CA SER A 65 -1.71 -2.27 -21.93
C SER A 65 -0.23 -2.10 -21.52
N PHE A 66 0.03 -1.91 -20.21
CA PHE A 66 1.40 -1.85 -19.72
C PHE A 66 2.12 -3.18 -19.95
N ASP A 67 3.36 -3.10 -20.47
CA ASP A 67 4.17 -4.28 -20.79
C ASP A 67 4.29 -5.22 -19.58
N ASP A 68 4.10 -6.51 -19.82
CA ASP A 68 4.11 -7.60 -18.83
C ASP A 68 3.17 -7.40 -17.63
N SER A 69 2.13 -6.55 -17.79
CA SER A 69 1.21 -6.16 -16.72
C SER A 69 0.64 -7.34 -15.93
N VAL A 70 0.26 -8.44 -16.61
CA VAL A 70 -0.33 -9.62 -15.98
C VAL A 70 0.65 -10.30 -15.02
N ASN A 71 1.92 -10.46 -15.40
CA ASN A 71 2.94 -11.08 -14.56
C ASN A 71 3.31 -10.17 -13.38
N ILE A 72 3.40 -8.86 -13.64
CA ILE A 72 3.63 -7.87 -12.57
C ILE A 72 2.49 -7.88 -11.55
N LEU A 73 1.22 -7.91 -12.00
CA LEU A 73 0.05 -7.99 -11.12
C LEU A 73 0.04 -9.26 -10.26
N LYS A 74 0.40 -10.40 -10.85
CA LYS A 74 0.52 -11.67 -10.12
C LYS A 74 1.67 -11.60 -9.10
N ALA A 75 2.85 -11.13 -9.51
CA ALA A 75 4.01 -11.00 -8.63
C ALA A 75 3.73 -10.05 -7.46
N PHE A 76 3.11 -8.88 -7.74
CA PHE A 76 2.68 -7.92 -6.72
C PHE A 76 1.63 -8.51 -5.76
N THR A 77 0.73 -9.34 -6.28
CA THR A 77 -0.28 -10.01 -5.44
C THR A 77 0.38 -11.00 -4.49
N ARG A 78 1.35 -11.79 -4.95
CA ARG A 78 2.15 -12.68 -4.09
C ARG A 78 2.97 -11.89 -3.06
N PHE A 79 3.54 -10.75 -3.46
CA PHE A 79 4.20 -9.83 -2.52
C PHE A 79 3.23 -9.32 -1.45
N THR A 80 2.04 -8.89 -1.83
CA THR A 80 0.99 -8.46 -0.89
C THR A 80 0.56 -9.59 0.04
N TYR A 81 0.45 -10.82 -0.45
CA TYR A 81 0.22 -11.99 0.39
C TYR A 81 1.33 -12.17 1.44
N LYS A 82 2.61 -12.06 1.04
CA LYS A 82 3.75 -12.12 1.99
C LYS A 82 3.67 -11.03 3.06
N LEU A 83 3.24 -9.81 2.72
CA LEU A 83 2.99 -8.75 3.72
C LEU A 83 1.97 -9.22 4.75
N HIS A 84 0.85 -9.78 4.29
CA HIS A 84 -0.24 -10.24 5.15
C HIS A 84 0.18 -11.38 6.07
N GLU A 85 0.95 -12.36 5.56
CA GLU A 85 1.50 -13.46 6.36
C GLU A 85 2.44 -12.96 7.46
N LYS A 86 3.21 -11.91 7.19
CA LYS A 86 4.08 -11.25 8.17
C LYS A 86 3.34 -10.27 9.08
N GLY A 87 2.02 -10.24 9.02
CA GLY A 87 1.17 -9.36 9.84
C GLY A 87 1.29 -7.88 9.49
N VAL A 88 1.76 -7.53 8.29
CA VAL A 88 1.89 -6.14 7.84
C VAL A 88 0.60 -5.68 7.19
N ASN A 89 -0.18 -4.87 7.90
CA ASN A 89 -1.35 -4.19 7.35
C ASN A 89 -0.97 -2.77 6.91
N PHE A 90 -0.69 -2.59 5.64
CA PHE A 90 -0.38 -1.28 5.07
C PHE A 90 -1.68 -0.49 4.84
N LEU A 91 -2.04 0.39 5.79
CA LEU A 91 -3.32 1.13 5.78
C LEU A 91 -3.44 2.13 4.64
N ASP A 92 -2.32 2.50 4.02
CA ASP A 92 -2.26 3.37 2.84
C ASP A 92 -1.73 2.63 1.61
N HIS A 93 -2.11 1.35 1.48
CA HIS A 93 -1.72 0.51 0.34
C HIS A 93 -2.39 1.03 -0.94
N SER A 94 -1.73 1.96 -1.59
CA SER A 94 -2.18 2.62 -2.83
C SER A 94 -1.13 2.47 -3.93
N PRO A 95 -1.51 2.58 -5.21
CA PRO A 95 -0.62 2.28 -6.33
C PRO A 95 0.69 3.08 -6.34
N GLY A 96 0.66 4.35 -5.91
CA GLY A 96 1.86 5.19 -5.88
C GLY A 96 2.81 4.91 -4.71
N ASN A 97 2.41 4.04 -3.76
CA ASN A 97 3.20 3.74 -2.57
C ASN A 97 4.02 2.44 -2.69
N THR A 98 4.14 1.91 -3.90
CA THR A 98 5.02 0.78 -4.21
C THR A 98 5.85 1.12 -5.44
N LEU A 99 7.17 1.15 -5.25
CA LEU A 99 8.16 1.28 -6.31
C LEU A 99 8.51 -0.12 -6.81
N ILE A 100 8.74 -0.26 -8.11
CA ILE A 100 9.04 -1.53 -8.76
C ILE A 100 10.39 -1.42 -9.47
N LYS A 101 11.25 -2.39 -9.22
CA LYS A 101 12.52 -2.55 -9.92
C LYS A 101 12.50 -3.88 -10.67
N LYS A 102 12.81 -3.84 -11.97
CA LYS A 102 13.00 -5.04 -12.77
C LYS A 102 14.32 -5.69 -12.40
N THR A 103 14.29 -6.99 -12.21
CA THR A 103 15.48 -7.83 -12.08
C THR A 103 15.39 -8.94 -13.12
N ASN A 104 16.48 -9.43 -13.64
CA ASN A 104 16.61 -10.31 -14.83
C ASN A 104 15.32 -10.99 -15.32
N ASN A 105 14.59 -11.72 -14.47
CA ASN A 105 13.30 -12.36 -14.79
C ASN A 105 12.23 -12.15 -13.71
N ASN A 106 12.36 -11.11 -12.86
CA ASN A 106 11.51 -10.90 -11.72
C ASN A 106 11.28 -9.41 -11.44
N TYR A 107 10.45 -9.13 -10.43
CA TYR A 107 10.13 -7.78 -9.99
C TYR A 107 10.34 -7.68 -8.48
N ASP A 108 11.11 -6.68 -8.06
CA ASP A 108 11.28 -6.30 -6.67
C ASP A 108 10.35 -5.15 -6.32
N PHE A 109 9.65 -5.27 -5.19
CA PHE A 109 8.65 -4.30 -4.73
C PHE A 109 9.12 -3.63 -3.46
N TYR A 110 9.25 -2.30 -3.50
CA TYR A 110 9.68 -1.46 -2.38
C TYR A 110 8.54 -0.59 -1.91
N LEU A 111 8.19 -0.69 -0.62
CA LEU A 111 7.13 0.13 -0.03
C LEU A 111 7.67 1.50 0.37
N VAL A 112 6.89 2.56 0.10
CA VAL A 112 7.17 3.95 0.48
C VAL A 112 5.94 4.59 1.14
N ASP A 113 6.08 5.78 1.71
CA ASP A 113 5.05 6.47 2.52
C ASP A 113 4.53 5.62 3.70
N LEU A 114 5.47 5.14 4.49
CA LEU A 114 5.27 4.08 5.50
C LEU A 114 4.51 4.53 6.75
N ASN A 115 4.23 5.81 6.93
CA ASN A 115 3.73 6.37 8.20
C ASN A 115 2.36 5.84 8.66
N ARG A 116 1.69 5.01 7.86
CA ARG A 116 0.35 4.43 8.10
C ARG A 116 0.35 2.92 7.96
N MET A 117 0.94 2.24 8.93
CA MET A 117 0.95 0.78 9.01
C MET A 117 0.45 0.29 10.36
N ALA A 118 -0.02 -0.94 10.40
CA ALA A 118 -0.26 -1.70 11.61
C ALA A 118 0.40 -3.08 11.47
N PHE A 119 1.04 -3.54 12.55
CA PHE A 119 1.68 -4.85 12.61
C PHE A 119 0.83 -5.75 13.50
N ILE A 120 -0.07 -6.50 12.89
CA ILE A 120 -1.10 -7.31 13.56
C ILE A 120 -1.38 -8.59 12.77
N LYS A 121 -1.84 -9.65 13.43
CA LYS A 121 -2.39 -10.81 12.73
C LYS A 121 -3.60 -10.37 11.90
N MET A 122 -3.57 -10.59 10.60
CA MET A 122 -4.61 -10.13 9.70
C MET A 122 -5.69 -11.19 9.47
N THR A 123 -6.94 -10.81 9.67
CA THR A 123 -8.11 -11.61 9.27
C THR A 123 -8.30 -11.56 7.74
N LEU A 124 -9.02 -12.54 7.16
CA LEU A 124 -9.33 -12.51 5.73
C LEU A 124 -10.00 -11.19 5.32
N SER A 125 -10.95 -10.70 6.11
CA SER A 125 -11.64 -9.42 5.84
C SER A 125 -10.66 -8.23 5.77
N SER A 126 -9.68 -8.14 6.69
CA SER A 126 -8.67 -7.08 6.66
C SER A 126 -7.71 -7.21 5.47
N ARG A 127 -7.33 -8.43 5.10
CA ARG A 127 -6.50 -8.73 3.92
C ARG A 127 -7.19 -8.30 2.63
N ILE A 128 -8.45 -8.69 2.45
CA ILE A 128 -9.26 -8.31 1.28
C ILE A 128 -9.45 -6.80 1.19
N LYS A 129 -9.75 -6.14 2.32
CA LYS A 129 -9.88 -4.68 2.38
C LYS A 129 -8.61 -3.95 1.97
N ASN A 130 -7.44 -4.54 2.20
CA ASN A 130 -6.15 -3.95 1.86
C ASN A 130 -5.98 -3.76 0.33
N PHE A 131 -6.64 -4.57 -0.50
CA PHE A 131 -6.66 -4.43 -1.97
C PHE A 131 -7.57 -3.31 -2.49
N SER A 132 -8.47 -2.77 -1.66
CA SER A 132 -9.57 -1.88 -2.10
C SER A 132 -9.14 -0.59 -2.80
N ARG A 133 -7.87 -0.18 -2.64
CA ARG A 133 -7.31 1.07 -3.16
C ARG A 133 -6.38 0.85 -4.37
N LEU A 134 -6.01 -0.39 -4.67
CA LEU A 134 -4.96 -0.72 -5.64
C LEU A 134 -5.42 -0.52 -7.09
N SER A 135 -6.63 -0.93 -7.43
CA SER A 135 -7.20 -0.68 -8.75
C SER A 135 -8.73 -0.56 -8.69
N HIS A 136 -9.28 0.13 -9.66
CA HIS A 136 -10.72 0.20 -9.92
C HIS A 136 -11.10 -0.45 -11.27
N ASN A 137 -10.14 -0.99 -11.99
CA ASN A 137 -10.34 -1.80 -13.19
C ASN A 137 -10.74 -3.22 -12.77
N LYS A 138 -11.88 -3.70 -13.29
CA LYS A 138 -12.48 -4.99 -12.92
C LYS A 138 -11.58 -6.16 -13.31
N ASP A 139 -10.93 -6.09 -14.47
CA ASP A 139 -10.08 -7.16 -14.99
C ASP A 139 -8.78 -7.28 -14.18
N ILE A 140 -8.19 -6.14 -13.79
CA ILE A 140 -7.03 -6.10 -12.89
C ILE A 140 -7.39 -6.72 -11.54
N VAL A 141 -8.54 -6.35 -10.97
CA VAL A 141 -9.01 -6.94 -9.69
C VAL A 141 -9.24 -8.44 -9.87
N LYS A 142 -9.76 -8.91 -11.01
CA LYS A 142 -9.95 -10.33 -11.31
C LYS A 142 -8.62 -11.09 -11.36
N ILE A 143 -7.59 -10.53 -12.00
CA ILE A 143 -6.23 -11.12 -12.03
C ILE A 143 -5.66 -11.23 -10.61
N MET A 144 -5.69 -10.12 -9.83
CA MET A 144 -5.17 -10.10 -8.47
C MET A 144 -5.94 -11.05 -7.54
N SER A 145 -7.27 -11.11 -7.65
CA SER A 145 -8.08 -12.01 -6.82
C SER A 145 -7.82 -13.48 -7.13
N SER A 146 -7.69 -13.85 -8.39
CA SER A 146 -7.34 -15.21 -8.81
C SER A 146 -5.98 -15.64 -8.25
N GLU A 147 -4.97 -14.77 -8.35
CA GLU A 147 -3.65 -15.08 -7.79
C GLU A 147 -3.63 -15.14 -6.26
N TYR A 148 -4.36 -14.24 -5.61
CA TYR A 148 -4.49 -14.25 -4.15
C TYR A 148 -5.24 -15.47 -3.63
N ALA A 149 -6.28 -15.89 -4.34
CA ALA A 149 -7.05 -17.10 -4.06
C ALA A 149 -6.17 -18.35 -4.02
N LYS A 150 -5.24 -18.49 -4.98
CA LYS A 150 -4.23 -19.56 -4.99
C LYS A 150 -3.35 -19.53 -3.75
N CYS A 151 -2.91 -18.34 -3.31
CA CYS A 151 -2.06 -18.20 -2.14
C CYS A 151 -2.74 -18.64 -0.83
N ILE A 152 -4.06 -18.46 -0.73
CA ILE A 152 -4.82 -18.72 0.50
C ILE A 152 -5.68 -20.00 0.45
N GLY A 153 -5.68 -20.73 -0.68
CA GLY A 153 -6.44 -21.96 -0.86
C GLY A 153 -7.98 -21.78 -0.86
N VAL A 154 -8.47 -20.66 -1.43
CA VAL A 154 -9.89 -20.32 -1.49
C VAL A 154 -10.31 -20.15 -2.96
N SER A 155 -11.62 -20.35 -3.28
CA SER A 155 -12.12 -20.15 -4.65
C SER A 155 -11.86 -18.73 -5.17
N SER A 156 -11.46 -18.63 -6.42
CA SER A 156 -11.16 -17.34 -7.08
C SER A 156 -12.39 -16.45 -7.19
N GLU A 157 -13.57 -17.04 -7.38
CA GLU A 157 -14.86 -16.37 -7.46
C GLU A 157 -15.20 -15.69 -6.13
N VAL A 158 -15.03 -16.41 -5.02
CA VAL A 158 -15.28 -15.88 -3.67
C VAL A 158 -14.34 -14.71 -3.37
N VAL A 159 -13.05 -14.88 -3.64
CA VAL A 159 -12.07 -13.81 -3.41
C VAL A 159 -12.34 -12.59 -4.29
N PHE A 160 -12.70 -12.81 -5.56
CA PHE A 160 -13.07 -11.73 -6.47
C PHE A 160 -14.27 -10.93 -5.98
N GLU A 161 -15.36 -11.60 -5.61
CA GLU A 161 -16.56 -10.92 -5.11
C GLU A 161 -16.28 -10.10 -3.86
N LEU A 162 -15.51 -10.65 -2.93
CA LEU A 162 -15.10 -9.94 -1.72
C LEU A 162 -14.22 -8.71 -2.04
N MET A 163 -13.19 -8.86 -2.89
CA MET A 163 -12.32 -7.74 -3.29
C MET A 163 -13.12 -6.67 -4.05
N TRP A 164 -13.93 -7.07 -5.02
CA TRP A 164 -14.72 -6.13 -5.82
C TRP A 164 -15.74 -5.36 -4.98
N LYS A 165 -16.35 -6.02 -4.01
CA LYS A 165 -17.21 -5.35 -3.02
C LYS A 165 -16.45 -4.26 -2.27
N GLN A 166 -15.23 -4.52 -1.80
CA GLN A 166 -14.41 -3.54 -1.08
C GLN A 166 -13.98 -2.38 -1.98
N VAL A 167 -13.64 -2.64 -3.24
CA VAL A 167 -13.34 -1.59 -4.24
C VAL A 167 -14.55 -0.67 -4.44
N LYS A 168 -15.76 -1.25 -4.62
CA LYS A 168 -17.01 -0.47 -4.76
C LYS A 168 -17.29 0.40 -3.54
N ILE A 169 -17.12 -0.14 -2.34
CA ILE A 169 -17.29 0.60 -1.06
C ILE A 169 -16.30 1.76 -0.99
N PHE A 170 -15.01 1.51 -1.29
CA PHE A 170 -13.99 2.54 -1.27
C PHE A 170 -14.29 3.67 -2.27
N ARG A 171 -14.65 3.33 -3.51
CA ARG A 171 -15.03 4.32 -4.54
C ARG A 171 -16.23 5.19 -4.12
N LYS A 172 -17.28 4.58 -3.57
CA LYS A 172 -18.43 5.33 -3.03
C LYS A 172 -18.00 6.32 -1.95
N LYS A 173 -17.11 5.91 -1.04
CA LYS A 173 -16.56 6.78 0.01
C LYS A 173 -15.75 7.96 -0.58
N VAL A 174 -14.90 7.70 -1.57
CA VAL A 174 -14.09 8.74 -2.24
C VAL A 174 -14.99 9.74 -2.97
N ASN A 175 -15.97 9.24 -3.74
CA ASN A 175 -16.88 10.10 -4.50
C ASN A 175 -17.74 10.97 -3.56
N ARG A 176 -18.25 10.41 -2.45
CA ARG A 176 -18.99 11.19 -1.44
C ARG A 176 -18.10 12.29 -0.84
N LYS A 177 -16.84 11.98 -0.52
CA LYS A 177 -15.89 12.96 0.01
C LYS A 177 -15.55 14.07 -1.02
N ARG A 178 -15.45 13.72 -2.31
CA ARG A 178 -15.22 14.69 -3.38
C ARG A 178 -16.44 15.64 -3.53
N LYS A 179 -17.66 15.08 -3.59
CA LYS A 179 -18.90 15.87 -3.63
C LYS A 179 -19.00 16.82 -2.43
N PHE A 180 -18.73 16.32 -1.23
CA PHE A 180 -18.75 17.17 -0.03
C PHE A 180 -17.72 18.31 -0.13
N LYS A 181 -16.49 18.02 -0.57
CA LYS A 181 -15.47 19.08 -0.74
C LYS A 181 -15.83 20.10 -1.84
N SER A 182 -16.50 19.68 -2.91
CA SER A 182 -16.93 20.63 -3.96
C SER A 182 -18.00 21.60 -3.47
N LEU A 183 -18.89 21.17 -2.57
CA LEU A 183 -19.90 22.03 -1.96
C LEU A 183 -19.31 23.15 -1.08
N PHE A 184 -18.12 22.93 -0.49
CA PHE A 184 -17.42 23.89 0.36
C PHE A 184 -16.29 24.66 -0.34
N LYS A 185 -16.10 24.46 -1.65
CA LYS A 185 -15.13 25.23 -2.47
C LYS A 185 -15.76 26.41 -3.22
N ILE A 186 -17.04 26.66 -2.98
CA ILE A 186 -17.73 27.83 -3.49
C ILE A 186 -17.73 28.89 -2.37
N SER A 187 -16.57 29.49 -2.14
CA SER A 187 -16.40 30.76 -1.44
C SER A 187 -15.03 31.30 -1.80
#